data_810c3d642cdbd0c3ab6f538febd6fe7f
#
_entry.id   810c3d642cdbd0c3ab6f538febd6fe7f
#
_cell.length_a   1.000
_cell.length_b   1.000
_cell.length_c   1.000
_cell.angle_alpha   90.00
_cell.angle_beta   90.00
_cell.angle_gamma   90.00
#
_symmetry.space_group_name_H-M   'P 1'
#
loop_
_entity.id
_entity.type
_entity.pdbx_description
1 polymer ?
#
loop_
_entity_poly.entity_id
_entity_poly.type
_entity_poly.pdbx_seq_one_letter_code
_entity_poly.pdbx_strand_id
1 'polypeptide(L)'
;MPGIVRVGKDSHIGHASSTPNAFHRTSYATGSPNVFTNDAKSVRIGDTTACTDAAVEGSGNVYVNNIPVHRLADATVGHASWVPNAAATSSGNVFANGGAGTPGSVPEGADVASNDTIANQTVSDPLLIYSEGEYTHPETSVCTAFNFTSGECGD
;
A
#
# COMPACT_ATOMS: atom_id res chain seq x y z
N MET A 1 14.52 -0.58 9.27
CA MET A 1 13.25 -0.42 8.52
C MET A 1 12.15 -0.08 9.52
N PRO A 2 11.35 0.97 9.30
CA PRO A 2 10.26 1.29 10.21
C PRO A 2 9.09 0.30 10.09
N GLY A 3 8.47 -0.01 11.23
CA GLY A 3 7.31 -0.91 11.28
C GLY A 3 6.04 -0.22 10.78
N ILE A 4 5.09 -1.00 10.26
CA ILE A 4 3.78 -0.51 9.81
C ILE A 4 2.91 -0.18 11.01
N VAL A 5 2.24 0.96 10.97
CA VAL A 5 1.29 1.42 11.99
C VAL A 5 -0.07 0.74 11.82
N ARG A 6 -0.74 0.44 12.94
CA ARG A 6 -1.96 -0.38 13.00
C ARG A 6 -3.08 0.30 13.76
N VAL A 7 -4.28 0.19 13.26
CA VAL A 7 -5.49 0.73 13.90
C VAL A 7 -5.73 0.07 15.27
N GLY A 8 -6.01 0.88 16.28
CA GLY A 8 -6.36 0.44 17.64
C GLY A 8 -5.22 -0.14 18.47
N LYS A 9 -4.06 -0.44 17.83
CA LYS A 9 -2.88 -0.98 18.50
C LYS A 9 -1.75 0.04 18.65
N ASP A 10 -1.64 0.95 17.70
CA ASP A 10 -0.58 1.94 17.64
C ASP A 10 -1.12 3.35 17.83
N SER A 11 -0.27 4.26 18.27
CA SER A 11 -0.61 5.64 18.61
C SER A 11 0.40 6.63 18.04
N HIS A 12 -0.01 7.88 17.90
CA HIS A 12 0.92 8.99 17.69
C HIS A 12 1.69 9.30 18.99
N ILE A 13 2.76 10.08 18.90
CA ILE A 13 3.57 10.52 20.07
C ILE A 13 2.69 11.25 21.09
N GLY A 14 1.67 11.91 20.62
CA GLY A 14 0.87 12.86 21.36
C GLY A 14 1.31 14.29 21.09
N HIS A 15 0.44 15.23 21.33
CA HIS A 15 0.74 16.61 21.04
C HIS A 15 0.20 17.58 22.09
N ALA A 16 0.91 18.71 22.19
CA ALA A 16 0.51 19.88 22.93
C ALA A 16 -0.28 20.84 22.01
N SER A 17 -0.97 21.78 22.62
CA SER A 17 -1.61 22.88 21.96
C SER A 17 -0.92 24.20 22.32
N SER A 18 -0.93 25.17 21.39
CA SER A 18 -0.52 26.55 21.65
C SER A 18 -1.48 27.31 22.58
N THR A 19 -2.67 26.80 22.77
CA THR A 19 -3.63 27.25 23.77
C THR A 19 -3.56 26.35 25.01
N PRO A 20 -4.07 26.78 26.18
CA PRO A 20 -3.94 26.01 27.43
C PRO A 20 -4.88 24.78 27.44
N ASN A 21 -4.68 23.89 26.50
CA ASN A 21 -5.36 22.59 26.40
C ASN A 21 -4.44 21.47 26.88
N ALA A 22 -5.06 20.44 27.47
CA ALA A 22 -4.29 19.31 27.97
C ALA A 22 -3.60 18.54 26.84
N PHE A 23 -2.35 18.15 27.07
CA PHE A 23 -1.66 17.18 26.22
C PHE A 23 -2.48 15.90 26.10
N HIS A 24 -2.57 15.36 24.88
CA HIS A 24 -3.22 14.08 24.67
C HIS A 24 -2.46 13.20 23.66
N ARG A 25 -2.67 11.91 23.81
CA ARG A 25 -2.17 10.86 22.94
C ARG A 25 -3.29 9.87 22.67
N THR A 26 -3.55 9.56 21.41
CA THR A 26 -4.63 8.66 21.02
C THR A 26 -4.15 7.59 20.04
N SER A 27 -4.88 6.50 19.95
CA SER A 27 -4.62 5.46 18.95
C SER A 27 -5.12 5.86 17.58
N TYR A 28 -4.56 5.24 16.54
CA TYR A 28 -5.12 5.34 15.20
C TYR A 28 -6.52 4.69 15.16
N ALA A 29 -7.46 5.39 14.54
CA ALA A 29 -8.87 5.00 14.50
C ALA A 29 -9.32 4.53 13.12
N THR A 30 -8.68 5.01 12.04
CA THR A 30 -8.99 4.60 10.67
C THR A 30 -7.80 3.93 9.99
N GLY A 31 -8.06 3.12 8.97
CA GLY A 31 -7.07 2.36 8.24
C GLY A 31 -7.67 1.63 7.03
N SER A 32 -6.87 0.83 6.37
CA SER A 32 -7.29 0.03 5.22
C SER A 32 -8.56 -0.78 5.51
N PRO A 33 -9.51 -0.84 4.57
CA PRO A 33 -10.72 -1.64 4.76
C PRO A 33 -10.44 -3.15 4.75
N ASN A 34 -9.39 -3.61 4.05
CA ASN A 34 -9.17 -5.02 3.72
C ASN A 34 -7.71 -5.50 3.83
N VAL A 35 -6.76 -4.63 4.20
CA VAL A 35 -5.36 -5.03 4.42
C VAL A 35 -5.02 -4.90 5.90
N PHE A 36 -4.46 -5.97 6.46
CA PHE A 36 -4.19 -6.10 7.88
C PHE A 36 -2.71 -6.36 8.15
N THR A 37 -2.21 -5.78 9.22
CA THR A 37 -0.88 -6.02 9.79
C THR A 37 -1.05 -6.56 11.21
N ASN A 38 -0.66 -7.82 11.47
CA ASN A 38 -0.84 -8.48 12.76
C ASN A 38 -2.27 -8.33 13.31
N ASP A 39 -3.27 -8.75 12.52
CA ASP A 39 -4.70 -8.76 12.86
C ASP A 39 -5.34 -7.38 13.11
N ALA A 40 -4.65 -6.30 12.76
CA ALA A 40 -5.19 -4.95 12.81
C ALA A 40 -5.05 -4.25 11.46
N LYS A 41 -6.00 -3.39 11.09
CA LYS A 41 -5.99 -2.67 9.83
C LYS A 41 -4.72 -1.84 9.71
N SER A 42 -4.06 -1.91 8.54
CA SER A 42 -2.88 -1.09 8.26
C SER A 42 -3.28 0.37 8.08
N VAL A 43 -2.55 1.28 8.71
CA VAL A 43 -2.75 2.73 8.57
C VAL A 43 -2.02 3.24 7.34
N ARG A 44 -2.64 4.19 6.63
CA ARG A 44 -2.12 4.79 5.39
C ARG A 44 -2.13 6.31 5.51
N ILE A 45 -1.49 7.01 4.58
CA ILE A 45 -1.65 8.46 4.47
C ILE A 45 -3.14 8.82 4.35
N GLY A 46 -3.58 9.82 5.10
CA GLY A 46 -4.98 10.28 5.19
C GLY A 46 -5.82 9.55 6.24
N ASP A 47 -5.38 8.40 6.75
CA ASP A 47 -6.02 7.76 7.90
C ASP A 47 -5.73 8.56 9.18
N THR A 48 -6.67 8.53 10.14
CA THR A 48 -6.65 9.42 11.30
C THR A 48 -6.55 8.67 12.63
N THR A 49 -6.03 9.35 13.61
CA THR A 49 -6.14 8.97 15.02
C THR A 49 -7.54 9.27 15.57
N ALA A 50 -7.84 8.80 16.79
CA ALA A 50 -9.12 9.07 17.44
C ALA A 50 -9.35 10.56 17.77
N CYS A 51 -8.28 11.36 17.86
CA CYS A 51 -8.37 12.82 17.99
C CYS A 51 -8.40 13.55 16.65
N THR A 52 -8.57 12.85 15.53
CA THR A 52 -8.62 13.38 14.15
C THR A 52 -7.30 13.88 13.58
N ASP A 53 -6.17 13.59 14.22
CA ASP A 53 -4.84 13.86 13.66
C ASP A 53 -4.54 12.92 12.49
N ALA A 54 -4.35 13.47 11.30
CA ALA A 54 -4.20 12.68 10.07
C ALA A 54 -2.73 12.36 9.77
N ALA A 55 -2.49 11.12 9.34
CA ALA A 55 -1.20 10.69 8.79
C ALA A 55 -0.93 11.41 7.46
N VAL A 56 0.24 12.05 7.32
CA VAL A 56 0.63 12.81 6.12
C VAL A 56 1.90 12.31 5.47
N GLU A 57 2.59 11.39 6.11
CA GLU A 57 3.79 10.75 5.60
C GLU A 57 3.65 9.24 5.61
N GLY A 58 4.32 8.55 4.69
CA GLY A 58 4.29 7.09 4.57
C GLY A 58 5.44 6.56 3.73
N SER A 59 5.42 5.27 3.43
CA SER A 59 6.42 4.60 2.60
C SER A 59 6.39 5.12 1.17
N GLY A 60 7.56 5.36 0.59
CA GLY A 60 7.70 5.72 -0.83
C GLY A 60 7.59 4.53 -1.80
N ASN A 61 7.58 3.30 -1.29
CA ASN A 61 7.59 2.09 -2.12
C ASN A 61 6.69 0.95 -1.60
N VAL A 62 5.97 1.14 -0.51
CA VAL A 62 4.99 0.17 0.00
C VAL A 62 3.63 0.85 0.10
N TYR A 63 2.67 0.32 -0.63
CA TYR A 63 1.33 0.88 -0.77
C TYR A 63 0.28 -0.12 -0.30
N VAL A 64 -0.77 0.40 0.30
CA VAL A 64 -1.96 -0.34 0.72
C VAL A 64 -3.17 0.34 0.09
N ASN A 65 -3.86 -0.36 -0.81
CA ASN A 65 -4.94 0.21 -1.64
C ASN A 65 -4.49 1.46 -2.41
N ASN A 66 -3.32 1.41 -3.04
CA ASN A 66 -2.68 2.52 -3.78
C ASN A 66 -2.37 3.78 -2.95
N ILE A 67 -2.35 3.66 -1.63
CA ILE A 67 -2.01 4.74 -0.71
C ILE A 67 -0.76 4.34 0.06
N PRO A 68 0.26 5.21 0.20
CA PRO A 68 1.45 4.90 0.99
C PRO A 68 1.11 4.45 2.41
N VAL A 69 1.69 3.35 2.86
CA VAL A 69 1.48 2.85 4.21
C VAL A 69 2.20 3.74 5.22
N HIS A 70 1.52 4.10 6.31
CA HIS A 70 2.08 4.90 7.39
C HIS A 70 2.93 4.05 8.33
N ARG A 71 4.09 4.57 8.75
CA ARG A 71 5.12 3.82 9.48
C ARG A 71 5.52 4.52 10.78
N LEU A 72 6.25 3.82 11.61
CA LEU A 72 6.89 4.39 12.79
C LEU A 72 7.70 5.64 12.42
N ALA A 73 7.51 6.72 13.17
CA ALA A 73 8.11 8.04 13.01
C ALA A 73 7.63 8.85 11.78
N ASP A 74 6.78 8.30 10.92
CA ASP A 74 6.15 9.08 9.86
C ASP A 74 5.24 10.18 10.46
N ALA A 75 5.22 11.34 9.82
CA ALA A 75 4.59 12.55 10.32
C ALA A 75 3.06 12.49 10.29
N THR A 76 2.44 13.22 11.23
CA THR A 76 1.02 13.56 11.25
C THR A 76 0.84 15.08 11.21
N VAL A 77 -0.33 15.56 10.78
CA VAL A 77 -0.56 16.98 10.51
C VAL A 77 -0.94 17.78 11.75
N GLY A 78 -1.37 17.11 12.82
CA GLY A 78 -2.03 17.75 13.95
C GLY A 78 -3.52 18.03 13.68
N HIS A 79 -4.18 18.72 14.57
CA HIS A 79 -5.58 19.14 14.41
C HIS A 79 -5.90 20.36 15.27
N ALA A 80 -6.78 21.22 14.77
CA ALA A 80 -7.17 22.47 15.45
C ALA A 80 -5.92 23.25 15.95
N SER A 81 -5.79 23.46 17.25
CA SER A 81 -4.65 24.14 17.88
C SER A 81 -3.50 23.20 18.28
N TRP A 82 -3.65 21.86 18.09
CA TRP A 82 -2.62 20.89 18.41
C TRP A 82 -1.62 20.72 17.26
N VAL A 83 -0.35 20.79 17.62
CA VAL A 83 0.75 20.81 16.65
C VAL A 83 0.94 19.43 15.97
N PRO A 84 1.51 19.43 14.76
CA PRO A 84 1.95 18.19 14.09
C PRO A 84 2.89 17.37 14.96
N ASN A 85 2.83 16.05 14.78
CA ASN A 85 3.73 15.10 15.44
C ASN A 85 3.99 13.88 14.57
N ALA A 86 4.18 12.70 15.13
CA ALA A 86 4.53 11.50 14.37
C ALA A 86 4.01 10.23 15.04
N ALA A 87 4.00 9.13 14.29
CA ALA A 87 3.69 7.80 14.82
C ALA A 87 4.72 7.36 15.87
N ALA A 88 4.25 6.97 17.06
CA ALA A 88 5.10 6.58 18.19
C ALA A 88 5.29 5.07 18.32
N THR A 89 4.35 4.29 17.84
CA THR A 89 4.38 2.83 17.90
C THR A 89 3.97 2.21 16.58
N SER A 90 4.38 0.97 16.36
CA SER A 90 4.13 0.24 15.12
C SER A 90 4.25 -1.27 15.32
N SER A 91 4.05 -2.06 14.27
CA SER A 91 4.40 -3.47 14.23
C SER A 91 5.89 -3.69 14.53
N GLY A 92 6.20 -4.71 15.34
CA GLY A 92 7.57 -5.12 15.64
C GLY A 92 8.14 -6.15 14.65
N ASN A 93 7.34 -6.65 13.72
CA ASN A 93 7.73 -7.73 12.80
C ASN A 93 7.24 -7.56 11.36
N VAL A 94 6.46 -6.52 11.06
CA VAL A 94 6.07 -6.17 9.70
C VAL A 94 6.54 -4.76 9.40
N PHE A 95 7.39 -4.63 8.39
CA PHE A 95 8.12 -3.41 8.09
C PHE A 95 7.84 -2.94 6.68
N ALA A 96 7.85 -1.63 6.48
CA ALA A 96 7.78 -1.01 5.16
C ALA A 96 9.03 -0.17 4.92
N ASN A 97 9.66 -0.34 3.76
CA ASN A 97 10.87 0.38 3.37
C ASN A 97 10.53 1.65 2.55
N GLY A 98 11.55 2.31 2.03
CA GLY A 98 11.44 3.50 1.17
C GLY A 98 11.52 4.81 1.95
N GLY A 99 11.79 5.90 1.22
CA GLY A 99 11.70 7.27 1.72
C GLY A 99 10.25 7.71 1.96
N ALA A 100 10.03 8.99 2.21
CA ALA A 100 8.67 9.54 2.35
C ALA A 100 7.88 9.38 1.05
N GLY A 101 6.68 8.82 1.15
CA GLY A 101 5.73 8.69 0.04
C GLY A 101 4.67 9.79 0.10
N THR A 102 4.21 10.24 -1.05
CA THR A 102 3.11 11.19 -1.18
C THR A 102 1.85 10.49 -1.72
N PRO A 103 0.64 10.95 -1.35
CA PRO A 103 -0.59 10.39 -1.92
C PRO A 103 -0.58 10.50 -3.45
N GLY A 104 -0.96 9.41 -4.13
CA GLY A 104 -1.05 9.38 -5.59
C GLY A 104 0.26 9.18 -6.34
N SER A 105 1.41 9.12 -5.67
CA SER A 105 2.69 8.76 -6.30
C SER A 105 2.94 7.27 -6.17
N VAL A 106 2.29 6.47 -6.98
CA VAL A 106 2.77 5.10 -7.24
C VAL A 106 3.99 5.25 -8.13
N PRO A 107 5.20 4.80 -7.75
CA PRO A 107 6.36 4.84 -8.62
C PRO A 107 6.04 4.12 -9.94
N GLU A 108 6.44 4.72 -11.06
CA GLU A 108 6.39 4.04 -12.34
C GLU A 108 7.19 2.73 -12.24
N GLY A 109 6.53 1.58 -12.43
CA GLY A 109 7.11 0.26 -12.21
C GLY A 109 6.78 -0.40 -10.86
N ALA A 110 6.02 0.22 -9.98
CA ALA A 110 5.45 -0.50 -8.85
C ALA A 110 4.30 -1.40 -9.36
N ASP A 111 4.48 -2.71 -9.24
CA ASP A 111 3.41 -3.67 -9.50
C ASP A 111 2.24 -3.37 -8.56
N VAL A 112 1.25 -2.71 -9.10
CA VAL A 112 -0.04 -2.54 -8.43
C VAL A 112 -0.75 -3.88 -8.57
N ALA A 113 -0.65 -4.72 -7.56
CA ALA A 113 -1.48 -5.91 -7.46
C ALA A 113 -2.94 -5.48 -7.23
N SER A 114 -3.56 -4.91 -8.24
CA SER A 114 -5.00 -4.80 -8.33
C SER A 114 -5.51 -6.01 -9.09
N ASN A 115 -6.52 -6.68 -8.57
CA ASN A 115 -7.19 -7.81 -9.22
C ASN A 115 -7.77 -7.48 -10.61
N ASP A 116 -7.69 -6.23 -11.04
CA ASP A 116 -8.21 -5.78 -12.34
C ASP A 116 -7.16 -5.72 -13.46
N THR A 117 -5.88 -6.01 -13.18
CA THR A 117 -4.81 -5.69 -14.13
C THR A 117 -4.19 -6.90 -14.83
N ILE A 118 -4.73 -8.11 -14.63
CA ILE A 118 -4.29 -9.27 -15.44
C ILE A 118 -4.66 -9.10 -16.93
N ALA A 119 -5.63 -8.23 -17.24
CA ALA A 119 -6.06 -8.00 -18.62
C ALA A 119 -5.21 -6.96 -19.39
N ASN A 120 -4.31 -6.22 -18.73
CA ASN A 120 -3.55 -5.13 -19.36
C ASN A 120 -2.05 -5.11 -19.03
N GLN A 121 -1.50 -6.21 -18.52
CA GLN A 121 -0.05 -6.32 -18.47
C GLN A 121 0.48 -6.55 -19.88
N THR A 122 1.11 -5.55 -20.44
CA THR A 122 2.14 -5.78 -21.45
C THR A 122 3.28 -6.49 -20.71
N VAL A 123 3.23 -7.81 -20.72
CA VAL A 123 4.30 -8.62 -20.15
C VAL A 123 5.51 -8.47 -21.05
N SER A 124 6.44 -7.66 -20.65
CA SER A 124 7.79 -7.59 -21.27
C SER A 124 8.69 -8.68 -20.71
N ASP A 125 8.13 -9.83 -20.34
CA ASP A 125 8.91 -11.01 -19.98
C ASP A 125 9.19 -11.80 -21.28
N PRO A 126 10.45 -11.97 -21.68
CA PRO A 126 10.79 -12.72 -22.88
C PRO A 126 10.44 -14.23 -22.80
N LEU A 127 9.96 -14.72 -21.67
CA LEU A 127 9.54 -16.11 -21.47
C LEU A 127 8.01 -16.32 -21.61
N LEU A 128 7.21 -15.25 -21.71
CA LEU A 128 5.77 -15.33 -21.97
C LEU A 128 5.41 -14.45 -23.17
N ILE A 129 5.99 -14.78 -24.34
CA ILE A 129 5.60 -14.15 -25.59
C ILE A 129 4.27 -14.78 -26.03
N TYR A 130 3.17 -14.24 -25.54
CA TYR A 130 1.91 -14.32 -26.27
C TYR A 130 1.86 -13.07 -27.17
N SER A 131 2.55 -13.11 -28.29
CA SER A 131 2.22 -12.22 -29.39
C SER A 131 0.88 -12.68 -29.94
N GLU A 132 -0.03 -11.73 -30.15
CA GLU A 132 -1.27 -12.03 -30.88
C GLU A 132 -0.95 -12.84 -32.12
N GLY A 133 -1.35 -14.11 -32.12
CA GLY A 133 -1.51 -14.89 -33.30
C GLY A 133 -0.68 -16.13 -33.52
N GLU A 134 0.44 -16.39 -32.85
CA GLU A 134 1.21 -17.57 -33.18
C GLU A 134 1.88 -18.25 -31.97
N TYR A 135 1.38 -19.42 -31.61
CA TYR A 135 2.11 -20.33 -30.74
C TYR A 135 2.76 -21.42 -31.59
N THR A 136 4.06 -21.48 -31.64
CA THR A 136 4.79 -22.56 -32.30
C THR A 136 5.02 -23.71 -31.35
N HIS A 137 4.33 -24.82 -31.56
CA HIS A 137 4.61 -26.07 -30.88
C HIS A 137 6.01 -26.59 -31.29
N PRO A 138 6.79 -27.23 -30.38
CA PRO A 138 8.12 -27.73 -30.71
C PRO A 138 8.15 -28.80 -31.78
N GLU A 139 7.00 -29.28 -32.25
CA GLU A 139 6.86 -30.27 -33.33
C GLU A 139 6.30 -29.70 -34.63
N THR A 140 6.61 -28.43 -34.95
CA THR A 140 6.38 -27.83 -36.30
C THR A 140 4.96 -27.49 -36.71
N SER A 141 4.00 -27.43 -35.81
CA SER A 141 2.64 -26.95 -36.13
C SER A 141 2.43 -25.52 -35.64
N VAL A 142 2.06 -24.61 -36.52
CA VAL A 142 1.64 -23.25 -36.17
C VAL A 142 0.22 -23.29 -35.64
N CYS A 143 0.02 -22.85 -34.39
CA CYS A 143 -1.28 -22.78 -33.77
C CYS A 143 -1.83 -21.36 -33.92
N THR A 144 -2.86 -21.16 -34.71
CA THR A 144 -3.46 -19.84 -34.96
C THR A 144 -4.48 -19.41 -33.90
N ALA A 145 -4.94 -20.34 -33.08
CA ALA A 145 -5.75 -20.05 -31.88
C ALA A 145 -5.61 -21.19 -30.87
N PHE A 146 -5.18 -20.86 -29.65
CA PHE A 146 -5.09 -21.81 -28.55
C PHE A 146 -6.32 -21.72 -27.66
N ASN A 147 -7.03 -22.82 -27.50
CA ASN A 147 -8.18 -22.88 -26.60
C ASN A 147 -7.74 -23.25 -25.19
N PHE A 148 -7.75 -22.27 -24.27
CA PHE A 148 -7.35 -22.47 -22.88
C PHE A 148 -8.24 -23.41 -22.07
N THR A 149 -9.44 -23.73 -22.57
CA THR A 149 -10.37 -24.64 -21.89
C THR A 149 -10.13 -26.11 -22.27
N SER A 150 -9.71 -26.38 -23.52
CA SER A 150 -9.43 -27.73 -24.00
C SER A 150 -7.95 -28.08 -24.08
N GLY A 151 -7.05 -27.08 -24.09
CA GLY A 151 -5.61 -27.28 -24.28
C GLY A 151 -5.24 -27.70 -25.71
N GLU A 152 -6.10 -27.45 -26.68
CA GLU A 152 -5.90 -27.86 -28.07
C GLU A 152 -5.76 -26.65 -28.99
N CYS A 153 -4.93 -26.82 -30.04
CA CYS A 153 -4.83 -25.86 -31.13
C CYS A 153 -6.00 -26.08 -32.10
N GLY A 154 -6.73 -25.01 -32.42
CA GLY A 154 -7.73 -25.00 -33.46
C GLY A 154 -7.10 -24.97 -34.84
N ASP A 155 -7.69 -25.71 -35.78
CA ASP A 155 -7.36 -25.67 -37.20
C ASP A 155 -7.76 -24.34 -37.85
#